data_bc94b20e756471a14d0ba9668307538b
#
_entry.id   bc94b20e756471a14d0ba9668307538b
#
_cell.length_a   1.000
_cell.length_b   1.000
_cell.length_c   1.000
_cell.angle_alpha   90.00
_cell.angle_beta   90.00
_cell.angle_gamma   90.00
#
_symmetry.space_group_name_H-M   'P 1'
#
loop_
_entity.id
_entity.type
_entity.pdbx_description
1 polymer ?
#
loop_
_entity_poly.entity_id
_entity_poly.type
_entity_poly.pdbx_seq_one_letter_code
_entity_poly.pdbx_strand_id
1 'polypeptide(L)'
;MTVLTLGVHIVDVLARPVESIPAGQDTHLVEQVRITAAGAAAGTAVDLARLGVPVASAGAVGDDELGDFLLMIMARHGVDVAGVARKSGEQTAASILPIRPDGGRPSFHVPGANLGFALADLDPAQVIGAKLVHLGGMDASWGLHDPAFFALLDEARAGGTIITMDLLSNMPDLMPAAKVFLPHLDYFLPNEEQALMITGAATVEEAATALLAEGLTAALITLGAQGSLVATADGTTHVPALDIEVVDTTGCGDAYCAGFIAALINGRSVIAAAELGTTVAARVAGGLGSDAGLKDARNLLSDAGGPGSEAGPDKASNALSDAGGPSLDAGPDDALNALSDAGGPSLNAGPDKALNAALSDAGGSGLGAGPDDAPNALSD
;
A
#
# COMPACT_ATOMS: atom_id res chain seq x y z
N MET A 1 -20.50 -1.39 -12.61
CA MET A 1 -20.36 -1.62 -11.15
C MET A 1 -18.88 -1.65 -10.85
N THR A 2 -18.42 -0.80 -9.95
CA THR A 2 -17.01 -0.50 -9.67
C THR A 2 -16.66 -1.08 -8.30
N VAL A 3 -15.39 -1.43 -8.05
CA VAL A 3 -14.87 -1.66 -6.71
C VAL A 3 -14.63 -0.29 -6.07
N LEU A 4 -15.01 -0.12 -4.80
CA LEU A 4 -14.67 1.04 -3.98
C LEU A 4 -13.67 0.61 -2.91
N THR A 5 -12.48 1.20 -2.90
CA THR A 5 -11.58 1.12 -1.74
C THR A 5 -11.82 2.32 -0.84
N LEU A 6 -11.94 2.11 0.47
CA LEU A 6 -12.31 3.13 1.43
C LEU A 6 -11.39 3.05 2.64
N GLY A 7 -10.73 4.15 3.00
CA GLY A 7 -9.88 4.19 4.19
C GLY A 7 -8.55 4.94 3.99
N VAL A 8 -7.45 4.32 4.42
CA VAL A 8 -6.16 4.98 4.61
C VAL A 8 -5.42 5.22 3.30
N HIS A 9 -4.96 6.47 3.11
CA HIS A 9 -4.18 6.95 1.97
C HIS A 9 -2.86 7.52 2.46
N ILE A 10 -1.72 7.03 1.96
CA ILE A 10 -0.37 7.38 2.42
C ILE A 10 0.56 7.60 1.22
N VAL A 11 1.49 8.54 1.33
CA VAL A 11 2.66 8.64 0.45
C VAL A 11 3.82 7.92 1.13
N ASP A 12 4.34 6.86 0.54
CA ASP A 12 5.55 6.21 1.00
C ASP A 12 6.77 6.68 0.22
N VAL A 13 7.83 7.06 0.94
CA VAL A 13 9.16 7.37 0.42
C VAL A 13 10.12 6.28 0.88
N LEU A 14 10.55 5.44 -0.06
CA LEU A 14 11.41 4.30 0.20
C LEU A 14 12.83 4.59 -0.28
N ALA A 15 13.83 4.22 0.53
CA ALA A 15 15.24 4.28 0.15
C ALA A 15 15.92 2.95 0.47
N ARG A 16 16.77 2.42 -0.45
CA ARG A 16 17.52 1.17 -0.24
C ARG A 16 18.88 1.16 -0.93
N PRO A 17 19.85 0.34 -0.43
CA PRO A 17 19.85 -0.22 0.93
C PRO A 17 20.20 0.86 1.96
N VAL A 18 19.61 0.79 3.16
CA VAL A 18 19.93 1.66 4.28
C VAL A 18 20.31 0.82 5.48
N GLU A 19 21.61 0.74 5.79
CA GLU A 19 22.13 -0.03 6.93
C GLU A 19 21.85 0.69 8.27
N SER A 20 22.01 2.02 8.27
CA SER A 20 21.83 2.85 9.45
C SER A 20 21.49 4.30 9.03
N ILE A 21 20.89 5.05 9.94
CA ILE A 21 20.74 6.50 9.78
C ILE A 21 22.10 7.16 9.99
N PRO A 22 22.59 8.01 9.04
CA PRO A 22 23.86 8.70 9.18
C PRO A 22 23.92 9.58 10.43
N ALA A 23 25.09 9.71 11.04
CA ALA A 23 25.29 10.58 12.19
C ALA A 23 25.44 12.05 11.76
N GLY A 24 24.96 12.97 12.58
CA GLY A 24 25.14 14.41 12.37
C GLY A 24 24.57 14.89 11.02
N GLN A 25 25.43 15.44 10.17
CA GLN A 25 25.10 15.94 8.84
C GLN A 25 25.72 15.08 7.71
N ASP A 26 26.13 13.88 8.02
CA ASP A 26 26.72 12.96 7.06
C ASP A 26 25.70 12.50 6.02
N THR A 27 26.19 12.21 4.80
CA THR A 27 25.37 11.69 3.71
C THR A 27 25.78 10.25 3.41
N HIS A 28 24.81 9.33 3.39
CA HIS A 28 25.00 7.99 2.85
C HIS A 28 24.35 7.90 1.48
N LEU A 29 25.09 7.37 0.51
CA LEU A 29 24.56 7.10 -0.82
C LEU A 29 23.75 5.80 -0.76
N VAL A 30 22.57 5.83 -1.38
CA VAL A 30 21.71 4.67 -1.58
C VAL A 30 21.60 4.35 -3.06
N GLU A 31 21.24 3.13 -3.41
CA GLU A 31 21.14 2.70 -4.80
C GLU A 31 19.83 3.15 -5.44
N GLN A 32 18.75 3.21 -4.64
CA GLN A 32 17.43 3.52 -5.14
C GLN A 32 16.61 4.32 -4.15
N VAL A 33 15.87 5.31 -4.66
CA VAL A 33 14.78 5.99 -3.96
C VAL A 33 13.51 5.85 -4.79
N ARG A 34 12.40 5.54 -4.15
CA ARG A 34 11.08 5.44 -4.79
C ARG A 34 10.03 6.14 -3.95
N ILE A 35 9.06 6.78 -4.61
CA ILE A 35 7.87 7.34 -3.98
C ILE A 35 6.66 6.62 -4.57
N THR A 36 5.78 6.09 -3.72
CA THR A 36 4.59 5.33 -4.14
C THR A 36 3.33 5.79 -3.41
N ALA A 37 2.19 5.54 -4.05
CA ALA A 37 0.92 5.51 -3.35
C ALA A 37 0.88 4.28 -2.46
N ALA A 38 0.53 4.46 -1.20
CA ALA A 38 0.48 3.44 -0.17
C ALA A 38 -0.70 3.69 0.78
N GLY A 39 -0.79 2.89 1.84
CA GLY A 39 -1.97 2.84 2.71
C GLY A 39 -2.98 1.84 2.19
N ALA A 40 -3.58 1.10 3.10
CA ALA A 40 -4.37 -0.09 2.79
C ALA A 40 -5.48 0.14 1.75
N ALA A 41 -6.11 1.32 1.72
CA ALA A 41 -7.08 1.65 0.67
C ALA A 41 -6.43 2.10 -0.64
N ALA A 42 -5.43 3.02 -0.59
CA ALA A 42 -4.83 3.57 -1.79
C ALA A 42 -3.92 2.58 -2.51
N GLY A 43 -3.12 1.78 -1.77
CA GLY A 43 -2.28 0.70 -2.31
C GLY A 43 -3.12 -0.35 -3.02
N THR A 44 -4.13 -0.89 -2.33
CA THR A 44 -5.07 -1.84 -2.92
C THR A 44 -5.78 -1.28 -4.17
N ALA A 45 -6.15 0.02 -4.18
CA ALA A 45 -6.76 0.66 -5.35
C ALA A 45 -5.82 0.68 -6.55
N VAL A 46 -4.55 1.06 -6.34
CA VAL A 46 -3.54 1.09 -7.42
C VAL A 46 -3.31 -0.30 -7.98
N ASP A 47 -3.19 -1.30 -7.13
CA ASP A 47 -2.96 -2.68 -7.55
C ASP A 47 -4.17 -3.25 -8.31
N LEU A 48 -5.40 -2.99 -7.85
CA LEU A 48 -6.62 -3.33 -8.58
C LEU A 48 -6.65 -2.69 -9.98
N ALA A 49 -6.33 -1.40 -10.08
CA ALA A 49 -6.29 -0.70 -11.36
C ALA A 49 -5.24 -1.30 -12.31
N ARG A 50 -4.07 -1.69 -11.79
CA ARG A 50 -3.01 -2.37 -12.56
C ARG A 50 -3.42 -3.77 -13.02
N LEU A 51 -4.25 -4.47 -12.24
CA LEU A 51 -4.89 -5.73 -12.65
C LEU A 51 -6.01 -5.52 -13.67
N GLY A 52 -6.38 -4.27 -14.00
CA GLY A 52 -7.41 -3.93 -14.97
C GLY A 52 -8.82 -3.91 -14.39
N VAL A 53 -8.96 -3.87 -13.07
CA VAL A 53 -10.25 -3.74 -12.37
C VAL A 53 -10.64 -2.27 -12.31
N PRO A 54 -11.85 -1.87 -12.76
CA PRO A 54 -12.38 -0.53 -12.53
C PRO A 54 -12.55 -0.27 -11.02
N VAL A 55 -11.86 0.74 -10.51
CA VAL A 55 -11.81 1.05 -9.07
C VAL A 55 -11.93 2.55 -8.81
N ALA A 56 -12.74 2.90 -7.81
CA ALA A 56 -12.78 4.21 -7.19
C ALA A 56 -12.19 4.11 -5.77
N SER A 57 -11.67 5.23 -5.26
CA SER A 57 -11.11 5.29 -3.92
C SER A 57 -11.72 6.44 -3.13
N ALA A 58 -12.02 6.22 -1.85
CA ALA A 58 -12.50 7.21 -0.90
C ALA A 58 -11.62 7.20 0.37
N GLY A 59 -11.27 8.39 0.83
CA GLY A 59 -10.38 8.60 1.96
C GLY A 59 -10.06 10.07 2.13
N ALA A 60 -8.93 10.42 2.76
CA ALA A 60 -8.55 11.81 2.92
C ALA A 60 -7.06 12.05 2.65
N VAL A 61 -6.76 13.22 2.08
CA VAL A 61 -5.44 13.80 1.93
C VAL A 61 -5.44 15.23 2.48
N GLY A 62 -4.27 15.76 2.79
CA GLY A 62 -4.11 17.18 3.11
C GLY A 62 -4.32 18.08 1.87
N ASP A 63 -4.45 19.36 2.12
CA ASP A 63 -4.41 20.38 1.06
C ASP A 63 -2.97 20.88 0.89
N ASP A 64 -2.10 19.93 0.53
CA ASP A 64 -0.65 20.09 0.39
C ASP A 64 -0.11 19.38 -0.87
N GLU A 65 1.19 19.60 -1.18
CA GLU A 65 1.86 19.04 -2.35
C GLU A 65 1.92 17.51 -2.33
N LEU A 66 1.99 16.88 -1.15
CA LEU A 66 1.95 15.43 -1.04
C LEU A 66 0.56 14.88 -1.40
N GLY A 67 -0.51 15.60 -1.03
CA GLY A 67 -1.88 15.27 -1.44
C GLY A 67 -2.05 15.38 -2.96
N ASP A 68 -1.53 16.45 -3.57
CA ASP A 68 -1.53 16.60 -5.03
C ASP A 68 -0.77 15.45 -5.71
N PHE A 69 0.41 15.11 -5.19
CA PHE A 69 1.20 14.00 -5.70
C PHE A 69 0.45 12.66 -5.59
N LEU A 70 -0.13 12.36 -4.43
CA LEU A 70 -0.83 11.09 -4.19
C LEU A 70 -2.02 10.93 -5.14
N LEU A 71 -2.88 11.95 -5.24
CA LEU A 71 -4.03 11.92 -6.14
C LEU A 71 -3.61 11.81 -7.61
N MET A 72 -2.56 12.53 -8.01
CA MET A 72 -2.01 12.47 -9.36
C MET A 72 -1.50 11.07 -9.69
N ILE A 73 -0.74 10.42 -8.79
CA ILE A 73 -0.18 9.09 -9.06
C ILE A 73 -1.27 8.03 -9.10
N MET A 74 -2.26 8.07 -8.20
CA MET A 74 -3.41 7.17 -8.21
C MET A 74 -4.23 7.31 -9.50
N ALA A 75 -4.57 8.52 -9.91
CA ALA A 75 -5.29 8.80 -11.15
C ALA A 75 -4.50 8.34 -12.38
N ARG A 76 -3.17 8.51 -12.40
CA ARG A 76 -2.28 8.04 -13.47
C ARG A 76 -2.31 6.52 -13.62
N HIS A 77 -2.56 5.78 -12.54
CA HIS A 77 -2.75 4.33 -12.58
C HIS A 77 -4.17 3.91 -12.96
N GLY A 78 -5.10 4.85 -13.08
CA GLY A 78 -6.48 4.58 -13.50
C GLY A 78 -7.47 4.45 -12.35
N VAL A 79 -7.10 4.86 -11.14
CA VAL A 79 -8.02 4.95 -9.99
C VAL A 79 -8.88 6.21 -10.13
N ASP A 80 -10.20 6.08 -9.94
CA ASP A 80 -11.08 7.24 -9.75
C ASP A 80 -10.90 7.77 -8.32
N VAL A 81 -10.35 8.99 -8.22
CA VAL A 81 -10.02 9.64 -6.95
C VAL A 81 -11.03 10.72 -6.53
N ALA A 82 -12.17 10.81 -7.23
CA ALA A 82 -13.18 11.84 -6.95
C ALA A 82 -13.80 11.73 -5.54
N GLY A 83 -13.74 10.54 -4.92
CA GLY A 83 -14.19 10.28 -3.54
C GLY A 83 -13.15 10.61 -2.47
N VAL A 84 -11.93 11.07 -2.83
CA VAL A 84 -10.90 11.40 -1.84
C VAL A 84 -11.03 12.86 -1.40
N ALA A 85 -11.34 13.06 -0.12
CA ALA A 85 -11.53 14.39 0.48
C ALA A 85 -10.21 15.11 0.69
N ARG A 86 -10.19 16.44 0.52
CA ARG A 86 -9.08 17.30 0.92
C ARG A 86 -9.38 17.95 2.27
N LYS A 87 -8.46 17.82 3.21
CA LYS A 87 -8.59 18.37 4.56
C LYS A 87 -7.70 19.61 4.71
N SER A 88 -8.33 20.77 4.73
CA SER A 88 -7.62 22.04 4.90
C SER A 88 -6.98 22.11 6.30
N GLY A 89 -5.71 22.50 6.36
CA GLY A 89 -4.94 22.61 7.59
C GLY A 89 -4.38 21.29 8.11
N GLU A 90 -4.67 20.16 7.45
CA GLU A 90 -4.09 18.86 7.74
C GLU A 90 -2.97 18.55 6.74
N GLN A 91 -1.95 17.83 7.21
CA GLN A 91 -0.90 17.29 6.36
C GLN A 91 -1.36 15.98 5.72
N THR A 92 -0.98 15.70 4.47
CA THR A 92 -1.15 14.37 3.88
C THR A 92 -0.32 13.34 4.64
N ALA A 93 -0.90 12.19 4.92
CA ALA A 93 -0.19 11.09 5.57
C ALA A 93 1.00 10.63 4.72
N ALA A 94 2.13 10.46 5.37
CA ALA A 94 3.35 10.03 4.70
C ALA A 94 4.22 9.15 5.60
N SER A 95 4.98 8.24 4.96
CA SER A 95 6.00 7.45 5.63
C SER A 95 7.35 7.59 4.93
N ILE A 96 8.43 7.60 5.71
CA ILE A 96 9.79 7.41 5.23
C ILE A 96 10.26 6.02 5.65
N LEU A 97 10.62 5.20 4.66
CA LEU A 97 10.94 3.78 4.82
C LEU A 97 12.40 3.52 4.42
N PRO A 98 13.36 3.54 5.36
CA PRO A 98 14.73 3.11 5.12
C PRO A 98 14.78 1.57 5.08
N ILE A 99 14.79 1.01 3.86
CA ILE A 99 14.80 -0.44 3.64
C ILE A 99 16.20 -0.99 3.87
N ARG A 100 16.33 -1.93 4.80
CA ARG A 100 17.60 -2.57 5.15
C ARG A 100 17.97 -3.65 4.15
N PRO A 101 19.27 -4.06 4.10
CA PRO A 101 19.71 -5.16 3.25
C PRO A 101 19.02 -6.50 3.52
N ASP A 102 18.59 -6.74 4.77
CA ASP A 102 17.86 -7.93 5.21
C ASP A 102 16.34 -7.86 4.95
N GLY A 103 15.86 -6.79 4.29
CA GLY A 103 14.44 -6.55 4.03
C GLY A 103 13.70 -5.89 5.20
N GLY A 104 14.36 -5.62 6.33
CA GLY A 104 13.78 -4.87 7.45
C GLY A 104 13.40 -3.46 7.02
N ARG A 105 12.18 -3.00 7.39
CA ARG A 105 11.61 -1.72 6.96
C ARG A 105 11.08 -0.87 8.13
N PRO A 106 11.95 -0.29 8.97
CA PRO A 106 11.50 0.67 9.97
C PRO A 106 10.81 1.86 9.28
N SER A 107 9.87 2.48 9.98
CA SER A 107 9.05 3.57 9.42
C SER A 107 9.10 4.80 10.32
N PHE A 108 9.23 5.97 9.68
CA PHE A 108 8.88 7.26 10.27
C PHE A 108 7.56 7.69 9.62
N HIS A 109 6.48 7.77 10.39
CA HIS A 109 5.13 7.95 9.86
C HIS A 109 4.42 9.14 10.49
N VAL A 110 3.71 9.91 9.65
CA VAL A 110 2.72 10.90 10.07
C VAL A 110 1.34 10.47 9.58
N PRO A 111 0.33 10.32 10.47
CA PRO A 111 -1.00 9.85 10.09
C PRO A 111 -1.83 10.91 9.35
N GLY A 112 -1.57 12.20 9.58
CA GLY A 112 -2.13 13.33 8.86
C GLY A 112 -3.66 13.29 8.69
N ALA A 113 -4.11 13.67 7.49
CA ALA A 113 -5.53 13.82 7.13
C ALA A 113 -6.39 12.54 7.31
N ASN A 114 -5.77 11.35 7.36
CA ASN A 114 -6.50 10.11 7.62
C ASN A 114 -7.24 10.14 8.95
N LEU A 115 -6.69 10.82 9.99
CA LEU A 115 -7.36 10.95 11.28
C LEU A 115 -8.65 11.78 11.21
N GLY A 116 -8.72 12.70 10.25
CA GLY A 116 -9.87 13.57 10.05
C GLY A 116 -10.89 13.03 9.04
N PHE A 117 -10.64 11.86 8.44
CA PHE A 117 -11.59 11.24 7.51
C PHE A 117 -12.80 10.67 8.25
N ALA A 118 -14.00 11.09 7.86
CA ALA A 118 -15.23 10.76 8.57
C ALA A 118 -16.39 10.50 7.60
N LEU A 119 -17.52 9.98 8.14
CA LEU A 119 -18.72 9.69 7.35
C LEU A 119 -19.22 10.90 6.54
N ALA A 120 -19.05 12.12 7.06
CA ALA A 120 -19.47 13.34 6.36
C ALA A 120 -18.67 13.62 5.06
N ASP A 121 -17.54 12.96 4.87
CA ASP A 121 -16.71 13.08 3.66
C ASP A 121 -17.10 12.05 2.59
N LEU A 122 -17.96 11.09 2.92
CA LEU A 122 -18.40 10.03 2.02
C LEU A 122 -19.68 10.40 1.30
N ASP A 123 -19.76 10.00 0.04
CA ASP A 123 -21.04 9.88 -0.66
C ASP A 123 -21.61 8.47 -0.41
N PRO A 124 -22.70 8.32 0.37
CA PRO A 124 -23.30 7.02 0.64
C PRO A 124 -23.70 6.25 -0.63
N ALA A 125 -24.03 6.97 -1.72
CA ALA A 125 -24.41 6.34 -2.98
C ALA A 125 -23.22 5.57 -3.61
N GLN A 126 -21.98 5.97 -3.38
CA GLN A 126 -20.80 5.23 -3.83
C GLN A 126 -20.65 3.89 -3.09
N VAL A 127 -20.96 3.86 -1.79
CA VAL A 127 -20.89 2.64 -0.96
C VAL A 127 -21.99 1.66 -1.40
N ILE A 128 -23.25 2.13 -1.48
CA ILE A 128 -24.42 1.30 -1.85
C ILE A 128 -24.34 0.84 -3.31
N GLY A 129 -23.79 1.68 -4.21
CA GLY A 129 -23.70 1.38 -5.66
C GLY A 129 -22.51 0.53 -6.06
N ALA A 130 -21.56 0.27 -5.15
CA ALA A 130 -20.39 -0.55 -5.43
C ALA A 130 -20.75 -2.03 -5.59
N LYS A 131 -19.99 -2.76 -6.42
CA LYS A 131 -20.05 -4.23 -6.46
C LYS A 131 -19.38 -4.84 -5.23
N LEU A 132 -18.30 -4.21 -4.79
CA LEU A 132 -17.53 -4.58 -3.61
C LEU A 132 -16.94 -3.30 -2.99
N VAL A 133 -16.99 -3.21 -1.67
CA VAL A 133 -16.31 -2.20 -0.86
C VAL A 133 -15.18 -2.89 -0.10
N HIS A 134 -13.97 -2.38 -0.27
CA HIS A 134 -12.81 -2.79 0.51
C HIS A 134 -12.48 -1.72 1.54
N LEU A 135 -12.56 -2.07 2.81
CA LEU A 135 -12.25 -1.23 3.95
C LEU A 135 -10.77 -1.40 4.29
N GLY A 136 -9.93 -0.44 3.91
CA GLY A 136 -8.48 -0.51 4.06
C GLY A 136 -7.99 0.30 5.25
N GLY A 137 -7.49 -0.39 6.32
CA GLY A 137 -6.89 0.26 7.48
C GLY A 137 -7.90 0.86 8.45
N MET A 138 -8.99 0.16 8.74
CA MET A 138 -10.03 0.64 9.67
C MET A 138 -9.55 0.77 11.11
N ASP A 139 -8.49 0.10 11.50
CA ASP A 139 -7.77 0.29 12.76
C ASP A 139 -7.21 1.71 12.93
N ALA A 140 -6.97 2.44 11.83
CA ALA A 140 -6.48 3.81 11.82
C ALA A 140 -7.53 4.86 11.37
N SER A 141 -8.77 4.46 11.07
CA SER A 141 -9.82 5.32 10.50
C SER A 141 -10.91 5.68 11.53
N TRP A 142 -10.52 6.36 12.59
CA TRP A 142 -11.37 6.64 13.76
C TRP A 142 -12.67 7.38 13.44
N GLY A 143 -12.69 8.26 12.46
CA GLY A 143 -13.90 9.02 12.09
C GLY A 143 -14.99 8.18 11.41
N LEU A 144 -14.71 6.90 11.11
CA LEU A 144 -15.67 5.93 10.58
C LEU A 144 -16.18 4.94 11.66
N HIS A 145 -15.75 5.07 12.91
CA HIS A 145 -16.33 4.33 14.04
C HIS A 145 -17.66 4.96 14.46
N ASP A 146 -18.60 5.00 13.55
CA ASP A 146 -19.90 5.66 13.68
C ASP A 146 -21.05 4.65 13.41
N PRO A 147 -22.04 4.56 14.31
CA PRO A 147 -23.20 3.69 14.08
C PRO A 147 -23.91 3.92 12.73
N ALA A 148 -23.90 5.16 12.22
CA ALA A 148 -24.48 5.45 10.92
C ALA A 148 -23.63 4.89 9.77
N PHE A 149 -22.29 4.79 9.93
CA PHE A 149 -21.43 4.11 8.95
C PHE A 149 -21.67 2.60 8.96
N PHE A 150 -21.80 1.98 10.13
CA PHE A 150 -22.14 0.56 10.23
C PHE A 150 -23.52 0.27 9.59
N ALA A 151 -24.53 1.11 9.83
CA ALA A 151 -25.82 0.98 9.17
C ALA A 151 -25.73 1.11 7.63
N LEU A 152 -24.87 1.99 7.12
CA LEU A 152 -24.60 2.13 5.69
C LEU A 152 -23.96 0.86 5.09
N LEU A 153 -22.99 0.24 5.80
CA LEU A 153 -22.40 -1.04 5.39
C LEU A 153 -23.45 -2.16 5.34
N ASP A 154 -24.30 -2.24 6.37
CA ASP A 154 -25.39 -3.23 6.43
C ASP A 154 -26.42 -3.04 5.31
N GLU A 155 -26.79 -1.79 4.99
CA GLU A 155 -27.66 -1.45 3.85
C GLU A 155 -27.02 -1.87 2.52
N ALA A 156 -25.75 -1.53 2.30
CA ALA A 156 -25.02 -1.91 1.09
C ALA A 156 -24.95 -3.42 0.94
N ARG A 157 -24.64 -4.14 2.03
CA ARG A 157 -24.56 -5.59 2.07
C ARG A 157 -25.91 -6.26 1.81
N ALA A 158 -27.00 -5.72 2.38
CA ALA A 158 -28.36 -6.18 2.08
C ALA A 158 -28.75 -5.95 0.61
N GLY A 159 -28.18 -4.94 -0.05
CA GLY A 159 -28.29 -4.67 -1.48
C GLY A 159 -27.43 -5.56 -2.38
N GLY A 160 -26.58 -6.44 -1.80
CA GLY A 160 -25.70 -7.37 -2.52
C GLY A 160 -24.28 -6.87 -2.74
N THR A 161 -23.88 -5.75 -2.12
CA THR A 161 -22.49 -5.29 -2.08
C THR A 161 -21.66 -6.22 -1.19
N ILE A 162 -20.53 -6.69 -1.68
CA ILE A 162 -19.58 -7.49 -0.89
C ILE A 162 -18.70 -6.53 -0.06
N ILE A 163 -18.53 -6.79 1.23
CA ILE A 163 -17.68 -5.99 2.11
C ILE A 163 -16.45 -6.79 2.52
N THR A 164 -15.27 -6.26 2.20
CA THR A 164 -13.97 -6.83 2.60
C THR A 164 -13.21 -5.86 3.48
N MET A 165 -12.33 -6.33 4.35
CA MET A 165 -11.50 -5.48 5.21
C MET A 165 -10.10 -6.06 5.38
N ASP A 166 -9.11 -5.18 5.42
CA ASP A 166 -7.77 -5.44 5.97
C ASP A 166 -7.38 -4.39 7.02
N LEU A 167 -6.23 -4.55 7.63
CA LEU A 167 -5.71 -3.66 8.68
C LEU A 167 -4.36 -3.06 8.28
N LEU A 168 -4.11 -1.84 8.77
CA LEU A 168 -2.89 -1.11 8.49
C LEU A 168 -1.74 -1.51 9.41
N SER A 169 -2.00 -1.70 10.72
CA SER A 169 -0.96 -1.82 11.73
C SER A 169 -1.06 -3.09 12.57
N ASN A 170 0.05 -3.41 13.27
CA ASN A 170 0.13 -4.47 14.27
C ASN A 170 0.18 -3.86 15.70
N MET A 171 -0.53 -2.75 15.94
CA MET A 171 -0.57 -2.11 17.24
C MET A 171 -1.71 -2.71 18.09
N PRO A 172 -1.40 -3.35 19.25
CA PRO A 172 -2.42 -4.03 20.07
C PRO A 172 -3.55 -3.09 20.51
N ASP A 173 -3.23 -1.84 20.79
CA ASP A 173 -4.19 -0.83 21.27
C ASP A 173 -5.24 -0.46 20.19
N LEU A 174 -4.97 -0.75 18.91
CA LEU A 174 -5.88 -0.45 17.80
C LEU A 174 -6.81 -1.63 17.46
N MET A 175 -6.49 -2.85 17.91
CA MET A 175 -7.28 -4.04 17.59
C MET A 175 -8.73 -4.00 18.09
N PRO A 176 -9.04 -3.48 19.30
CA PRO A 176 -10.44 -3.34 19.73
C PRO A 176 -11.28 -2.45 18.81
N ALA A 177 -10.67 -1.41 18.24
CA ALA A 177 -11.32 -0.53 17.28
C ALA A 177 -11.63 -1.25 15.96
N ALA A 178 -10.70 -2.05 15.44
CA ALA A 178 -10.92 -2.85 14.23
C ALA A 178 -12.00 -3.92 14.43
N LYS A 179 -12.07 -4.53 15.62
CA LYS A 179 -12.99 -5.63 15.92
C LYS A 179 -14.46 -5.27 15.73
N VAL A 180 -14.87 -4.02 15.95
CA VAL A 180 -16.27 -3.60 15.82
C VAL A 180 -16.80 -3.68 14.39
N PHE A 181 -15.92 -3.76 13.39
CA PHE A 181 -16.31 -3.90 11.99
C PHE A 181 -16.65 -5.34 11.60
N LEU A 182 -16.14 -6.36 12.31
CA LEU A 182 -16.26 -7.78 11.91
C LEU A 182 -17.69 -8.23 11.60
N PRO A 183 -18.74 -7.85 12.37
CA PRO A 183 -20.12 -8.26 12.07
C PRO A 183 -20.68 -7.71 10.75
N HIS A 184 -20.03 -6.65 10.20
CA HIS A 184 -20.48 -5.95 9.00
C HIS A 184 -19.74 -6.38 7.73
N LEU A 185 -18.84 -7.41 7.83
CA LEU A 185 -18.00 -7.89 6.74
C LEU A 185 -18.51 -9.19 6.14
N ASP A 186 -18.13 -9.45 4.88
CA ASP A 186 -18.17 -10.76 4.25
C ASP A 186 -16.81 -11.45 4.31
N TYR A 187 -15.71 -10.71 4.13
CA TYR A 187 -14.35 -11.23 4.14
C TYR A 187 -13.42 -10.36 4.97
N PHE A 188 -12.57 -10.98 5.76
CA PHE A 188 -11.53 -10.32 6.52
C PHE A 188 -10.16 -10.89 6.17
N LEU A 189 -9.19 -10.01 5.85
CA LEU A 189 -7.89 -10.36 5.29
C LEU A 189 -6.72 -9.87 6.18
N PRO A 190 -6.65 -10.30 7.46
CA PRO A 190 -5.58 -9.90 8.37
C PRO A 190 -4.28 -10.66 8.08
N ASN A 191 -3.15 -10.15 8.61
CA ASN A 191 -1.98 -10.98 8.81
C ASN A 191 -2.10 -11.84 10.08
N GLU A 192 -1.18 -12.80 10.27
CA GLU A 192 -1.14 -13.70 11.42
C GLU A 192 -1.19 -12.95 12.75
N GLU A 193 -0.32 -11.95 12.93
CA GLU A 193 -0.21 -11.18 14.17
C GLU A 193 -1.50 -10.42 14.48
N GLN A 194 -2.10 -9.79 13.47
CA GLN A 194 -3.40 -9.10 13.58
C GLN A 194 -4.52 -10.06 13.96
N ALA A 195 -4.58 -11.24 13.31
CA ALA A 195 -5.59 -12.24 13.59
C ALA A 195 -5.52 -12.76 15.03
N LEU A 196 -4.31 -13.05 15.51
CA LEU A 196 -4.08 -13.48 16.91
C LEU A 196 -4.46 -12.38 17.90
N MET A 197 -4.06 -11.12 17.64
CA MET A 197 -4.36 -9.99 18.53
C MET A 197 -5.86 -9.70 18.61
N ILE A 198 -6.58 -9.65 17.49
CA ILE A 198 -8.00 -9.27 17.44
C ILE A 198 -8.90 -10.33 18.07
N THR A 199 -8.49 -11.61 17.99
CA THR A 199 -9.24 -12.76 18.55
C THR A 199 -8.80 -13.12 19.96
N GLY A 200 -7.55 -12.85 20.33
CA GLY A 200 -6.92 -13.34 21.55
C GLY A 200 -6.57 -14.84 21.52
N ALA A 201 -6.59 -15.45 20.34
CA ALA A 201 -6.30 -16.87 20.13
C ALA A 201 -4.81 -17.17 20.27
N ALA A 202 -4.46 -18.42 20.60
CA ALA A 202 -3.08 -18.86 20.73
C ALA A 202 -2.49 -19.38 19.40
N THR A 203 -3.34 -19.81 18.47
CA THR A 203 -2.94 -20.34 17.15
C THR A 203 -3.76 -19.69 16.02
N VAL A 204 -3.24 -19.77 14.80
CA VAL A 204 -3.89 -19.23 13.60
C VAL A 204 -5.21 -19.97 13.32
N GLU A 205 -5.27 -21.28 13.57
CA GLU A 205 -6.48 -22.09 13.38
C GLU A 205 -7.58 -21.71 14.38
N GLU A 206 -7.20 -21.44 15.63
CA GLU A 206 -8.13 -20.93 16.64
C GLU A 206 -8.62 -19.52 16.27
N ALA A 207 -7.71 -18.65 15.81
CA ALA A 207 -8.06 -17.31 15.33
C ALA A 207 -9.03 -17.39 14.15
N ALA A 208 -8.76 -18.24 13.16
CA ALA A 208 -9.62 -18.47 12.01
C ALA A 208 -11.03 -18.92 12.42
N THR A 209 -11.12 -19.84 13.38
CA THR A 209 -12.40 -20.32 13.94
C THR A 209 -13.16 -19.18 14.64
N ALA A 210 -12.46 -18.38 15.46
CA ALA A 210 -13.05 -17.25 16.16
C ALA A 210 -13.56 -16.16 15.19
N LEU A 211 -12.80 -15.88 14.13
CA LEU A 211 -13.21 -14.92 13.09
C LEU A 211 -14.46 -15.38 12.34
N LEU A 212 -14.56 -16.66 11.97
CA LEU A 212 -15.78 -17.20 11.34
C LEU A 212 -17.00 -17.10 12.25
N ALA A 213 -16.81 -17.22 13.58
CA ALA A 213 -17.90 -17.08 14.55
C ALA A 213 -18.49 -15.65 14.60
N GLU A 214 -17.77 -14.64 14.12
CA GLU A 214 -18.29 -13.27 13.95
C GLU A 214 -19.23 -13.12 12.73
N GLY A 215 -19.43 -14.19 11.93
CA GLY A 215 -20.37 -14.21 10.81
C GLY A 215 -19.76 -13.99 9.43
N LEU A 216 -18.45 -14.02 9.32
CA LEU A 216 -17.72 -13.88 8.04
C LEU A 216 -18.03 -15.07 7.11
N THR A 217 -18.09 -14.80 5.80
CA THR A 217 -18.09 -15.85 4.76
C THR A 217 -16.73 -16.56 4.71
N ALA A 218 -15.64 -15.80 4.83
CA ALA A 218 -14.31 -16.36 4.99
C ALA A 218 -13.36 -15.40 5.74
N ALA A 219 -12.37 -15.98 6.43
CA ALA A 219 -11.19 -15.30 6.94
C ALA A 219 -9.97 -15.77 6.16
N LEU A 220 -9.16 -14.82 5.66
CA LEU A 220 -7.96 -15.10 4.87
C LEU A 220 -6.74 -14.55 5.60
N ILE A 221 -6.08 -15.40 6.40
CA ILE A 221 -4.97 -14.97 7.26
C ILE A 221 -3.66 -15.15 6.50
N THR A 222 -2.97 -14.05 6.19
CA THR A 222 -1.66 -14.10 5.52
C THR A 222 -0.55 -14.47 6.50
N LEU A 223 0.33 -15.39 6.08
CA LEU A 223 1.39 -16.03 6.89
C LEU A 223 2.81 -15.70 6.35
N GLY A 224 2.96 -14.59 5.62
CA GLY A 224 4.21 -14.19 5.00
C GLY A 224 4.77 -15.24 4.05
N ALA A 225 6.00 -15.70 4.26
CA ALA A 225 6.64 -16.71 3.43
C ALA A 225 5.96 -18.09 3.47
N GLN A 226 5.01 -18.31 4.37
CA GLN A 226 4.23 -19.54 4.42
C GLN A 226 2.94 -19.47 3.59
N GLY A 227 2.61 -18.33 3.00
CA GLY A 227 1.40 -18.15 2.19
C GLY A 227 0.22 -17.63 2.99
N SER A 228 -0.94 -18.29 2.93
CA SER A 228 -2.13 -17.91 3.68
C SER A 228 -2.97 -19.09 4.14
N LEU A 229 -3.68 -18.91 5.25
CA LEU A 229 -4.72 -19.83 5.73
C LEU A 229 -6.09 -19.24 5.37
N VAL A 230 -6.86 -19.94 4.56
CA VAL A 230 -8.22 -19.60 4.18
C VAL A 230 -9.20 -20.43 4.97
N ALA A 231 -10.02 -19.78 5.79
CA ALA A 231 -11.05 -20.44 6.59
C ALA A 231 -12.44 -20.07 6.06
N THR A 232 -13.28 -21.09 5.86
CA THR A 232 -14.68 -20.99 5.44
C THR A 232 -15.55 -21.91 6.30
N ALA A 233 -16.87 -21.90 6.09
CA ALA A 233 -17.77 -22.84 6.75
C ALA A 233 -17.46 -24.32 6.42
N ASP A 234 -16.80 -24.59 5.27
CA ASP A 234 -16.42 -25.94 4.82
C ASP A 234 -15.11 -26.43 5.43
N GLY A 235 -14.38 -25.56 6.16
CA GLY A 235 -13.10 -25.86 6.79
C GLY A 235 -11.98 -24.89 6.43
N THR A 236 -10.74 -25.30 6.70
CA THR A 236 -9.54 -24.51 6.43
C THR A 236 -8.74 -25.09 5.28
N THR A 237 -8.17 -24.21 4.44
CA THR A 237 -7.28 -24.56 3.33
C THR A 237 -6.03 -23.69 3.44
N HIS A 238 -4.86 -24.32 3.36
CA HIS A 238 -3.58 -23.61 3.27
C HIS A 238 -3.23 -23.35 1.79
N VAL A 239 -3.02 -22.09 1.44
CA VAL A 239 -2.52 -21.66 0.13
C VAL A 239 -1.04 -21.31 0.29
N PRO A 240 -0.10 -22.08 -0.29
CA PRO A 240 1.33 -21.88 -0.09
C PRO A 240 1.81 -20.61 -0.79
N ALA A 241 2.83 -19.93 -0.23
CA ALA A 241 3.52 -18.85 -0.91
C ALA A 241 4.29 -19.35 -2.13
N LEU A 242 4.56 -18.46 -3.08
CA LEU A 242 5.45 -18.74 -4.20
C LEU A 242 6.91 -18.56 -3.74
N ASP A 243 7.80 -19.42 -4.26
CA ASP A 243 9.24 -19.31 -4.02
C ASP A 243 9.83 -18.21 -4.92
N ILE A 244 10.24 -17.11 -4.30
CA ILE A 244 10.73 -15.91 -4.99
C ILE A 244 11.92 -15.30 -4.23
N GLU A 245 12.73 -14.51 -4.93
CA GLU A 245 13.68 -13.61 -4.29
C GLU A 245 12.94 -12.35 -3.78
N VAL A 246 12.93 -12.16 -2.47
CA VAL A 246 12.26 -11.02 -1.82
C VAL A 246 13.18 -9.80 -1.82
N VAL A 247 12.69 -8.70 -2.40
CA VAL A 247 13.37 -7.39 -2.44
C VAL A 247 12.81 -6.45 -1.37
N ASP A 248 11.48 -6.37 -1.26
CA ASP A 248 10.77 -5.51 -0.33
C ASP A 248 9.35 -6.05 -0.08
N THR A 249 8.93 -6.13 1.18
CA THR A 249 7.60 -6.62 1.54
C THR A 249 6.56 -5.51 1.70
N THR A 250 6.91 -4.25 1.36
CA THR A 250 5.98 -3.13 1.42
C THR A 250 4.83 -3.32 0.43
N GLY A 251 3.58 -3.23 0.93
CA GLY A 251 2.37 -3.37 0.11
C GLY A 251 2.00 -4.81 -0.27
N CYS A 252 2.71 -5.84 0.21
CA CYS A 252 2.33 -7.24 -0.09
C CYS A 252 0.94 -7.60 0.43
N GLY A 253 0.49 -7.02 1.55
CA GLY A 253 -0.87 -7.18 2.08
C GLY A 253 -1.89 -6.55 1.14
N ASP A 254 -1.67 -5.30 0.72
CA ASP A 254 -2.53 -4.57 -0.22
C ASP A 254 -2.63 -5.32 -1.56
N ALA A 255 -1.49 -5.83 -2.06
CA ALA A 255 -1.40 -6.63 -3.28
C ALA A 255 -2.15 -7.97 -3.17
N TYR A 256 -2.07 -8.64 -2.00
CA TYR A 256 -2.86 -9.84 -1.73
C TYR A 256 -4.36 -9.52 -1.76
N CYS A 257 -4.79 -8.44 -1.09
CA CYS A 257 -6.17 -7.96 -1.12
C CYS A 257 -6.63 -7.64 -2.55
N ALA A 258 -5.82 -6.93 -3.33
CA ALA A 258 -6.14 -6.59 -4.71
C ALA A 258 -6.32 -7.84 -5.60
N GLY A 259 -5.41 -8.81 -5.50
CA GLY A 259 -5.51 -10.08 -6.24
C GLY A 259 -6.74 -10.89 -5.84
N PHE A 260 -6.99 -11.02 -4.53
CA PHE A 260 -8.19 -11.68 -4.00
C PHE A 260 -9.48 -11.01 -4.51
N ILE A 261 -9.60 -9.71 -4.35
CA ILE A 261 -10.77 -8.93 -4.78
C ILE A 261 -10.98 -9.07 -6.29
N ALA A 262 -9.91 -8.94 -7.08
CA ALA A 262 -9.99 -9.05 -8.53
C ALA A 262 -10.53 -10.40 -9.00
N ALA A 263 -10.10 -11.51 -8.38
CA ALA A 263 -10.59 -12.85 -8.67
C ALA A 263 -12.04 -13.03 -8.20
N LEU A 264 -12.35 -12.60 -6.98
CA LEU A 264 -13.68 -12.75 -6.37
C LEU A 264 -14.77 -12.08 -7.19
N ILE A 265 -14.56 -10.81 -7.63
CA ILE A 265 -15.55 -10.08 -8.45
C ILE A 265 -15.71 -10.67 -9.86
N ASN A 266 -14.74 -11.47 -10.32
CA ASN A 266 -14.82 -12.24 -11.56
C ASN A 266 -15.41 -13.64 -11.36
N GLY A 267 -16.01 -13.93 -10.20
CA GLY A 267 -16.77 -15.15 -9.94
C GLY A 267 -15.94 -16.39 -9.62
N ARG A 268 -14.68 -16.22 -9.21
CA ARG A 268 -13.84 -17.34 -8.78
C ARG A 268 -14.19 -17.80 -7.38
N SER A 269 -13.86 -19.06 -7.06
CA SER A 269 -13.98 -19.56 -5.69
C SER A 269 -13.04 -18.78 -4.74
N VAL A 270 -13.35 -18.80 -3.46
CA VAL A 270 -12.53 -18.14 -2.41
C VAL A 270 -11.08 -18.63 -2.43
N ILE A 271 -10.87 -19.92 -2.65
CA ILE A 271 -9.52 -20.52 -2.73
C ILE A 271 -8.77 -20.01 -3.97
N ALA A 272 -9.40 -20.06 -5.16
CA ALA A 272 -8.78 -19.54 -6.37
C ALA A 272 -8.51 -18.03 -6.31
N ALA A 273 -9.33 -17.29 -5.56
CA ALA A 273 -9.10 -15.88 -5.28
C ALA A 273 -7.89 -15.66 -4.34
N ALA A 274 -7.72 -16.48 -3.32
CA ALA A 274 -6.55 -16.46 -2.43
C ALA A 274 -5.25 -16.81 -3.17
N GLU A 275 -5.30 -17.78 -4.10
CA GLU A 275 -4.17 -18.14 -4.99
C GLU A 275 -3.73 -16.95 -5.86
N LEU A 276 -4.70 -16.22 -6.45
CA LEU A 276 -4.38 -15.01 -7.20
C LEU A 276 -3.82 -13.91 -6.27
N GLY A 277 -4.38 -13.75 -5.07
CA GLY A 277 -3.84 -12.84 -4.04
C GLY A 277 -2.38 -13.15 -3.73
N THR A 278 -2.05 -14.43 -3.51
CA THR A 278 -0.66 -14.90 -3.29
C THR A 278 0.24 -14.57 -4.49
N THR A 279 -0.24 -14.77 -5.72
CA THR A 279 0.52 -14.49 -6.95
C THR A 279 0.82 -12.99 -7.09
N VAL A 280 -0.17 -12.12 -6.82
CA VAL A 280 -0.01 -10.67 -6.91
C VAL A 280 0.95 -10.17 -5.82
N ALA A 281 0.80 -10.65 -4.58
CA ALA A 281 1.70 -10.33 -3.47
C ALA A 281 3.16 -10.74 -3.76
N ALA A 282 3.37 -11.93 -4.34
CA ALA A 282 4.70 -12.41 -4.72
C ALA A 282 5.35 -11.51 -5.78
N ARG A 283 4.59 -10.99 -6.76
CA ARG A 283 5.13 -10.05 -7.75
C ARG A 283 5.57 -8.72 -7.12
N VAL A 284 4.77 -8.20 -6.17
CA VAL A 284 5.12 -6.98 -5.45
C VAL A 284 6.36 -7.20 -4.59
N ALA A 285 6.46 -8.33 -3.89
CA ALA A 285 7.62 -8.66 -3.06
C ALA A 285 8.95 -8.75 -3.84
N GLY A 286 8.91 -9.04 -5.15
CA GLY A 286 10.09 -9.10 -6.04
C GLY A 286 10.65 -7.73 -6.45
N GLY A 287 10.10 -6.61 -5.98
CA GLY A 287 10.57 -5.26 -6.33
C GLY A 287 10.47 -4.28 -5.17
N LEU A 288 10.93 -3.03 -5.37
CA LEU A 288 10.84 -1.97 -4.36
C LEU A 288 9.50 -1.23 -4.48
N GLY A 289 8.73 -1.14 -3.36
CA GLY A 289 7.51 -0.36 -3.23
C GLY A 289 6.22 -1.13 -3.56
N SER A 290 5.10 -0.60 -3.09
CA SER A 290 3.80 -1.24 -2.96
C SER A 290 3.15 -1.74 -4.27
N ASP A 291 3.58 -1.24 -5.43
CA ASP A 291 3.04 -1.61 -6.74
C ASP A 291 4.10 -2.24 -7.66
N ALA A 292 5.22 -2.71 -7.10
CA ALA A 292 6.30 -3.32 -7.85
C ALA A 292 5.82 -4.55 -8.65
N GLY A 293 6.41 -4.79 -9.81
CA GLY A 293 6.10 -5.97 -10.63
C GLY A 293 4.70 -6.03 -11.28
N LEU A 294 3.85 -5.01 -11.06
CA LEU A 294 2.46 -5.01 -11.58
C LEU A 294 2.28 -4.19 -12.86
N LYS A 295 3.34 -3.75 -13.52
CA LYS A 295 3.25 -2.87 -14.70
C LYS A 295 2.41 -3.48 -15.85
N ASP A 296 2.46 -4.80 -16.02
CA ASP A 296 1.75 -5.55 -17.08
C ASP A 296 0.92 -6.71 -16.50
N ALA A 297 0.27 -6.48 -15.34
CA ALA A 297 -0.39 -7.54 -14.58
C ALA A 297 -1.83 -7.88 -15.04
N ARG A 298 -2.35 -7.20 -16.08
CA ARG A 298 -3.72 -7.43 -16.58
C ARG A 298 -3.97 -8.84 -17.09
N ASN A 299 -2.93 -9.51 -17.59
CA ASN A 299 -2.99 -10.90 -18.05
C ASN A 299 -3.19 -11.90 -16.89
N LEU A 300 -2.84 -11.56 -15.65
CA LEU A 300 -3.04 -12.45 -14.50
C LEU A 300 -4.51 -12.85 -14.30
N LEU A 301 -5.43 -11.96 -14.62
CA LEU A 301 -6.86 -12.28 -14.56
C LEU A 301 -7.30 -13.21 -15.71
N SER A 302 -6.69 -13.10 -16.91
CA SER A 302 -7.02 -13.93 -18.06
C SER A 302 -6.36 -15.31 -17.98
N ASP A 303 -5.10 -15.38 -17.53
CA ASP A 303 -4.29 -16.61 -17.53
C ASP A 303 -4.71 -17.60 -16.43
N ALA A 304 -5.27 -17.07 -15.37
CA ALA A 304 -5.81 -17.85 -14.26
C ALA A 304 -7.15 -18.58 -14.59
N GLY A 305 -7.57 -18.69 -15.87
CA GLY A 305 -8.75 -19.46 -16.34
C GLY A 305 -10.11 -18.77 -16.12
N GLY A 306 -11.08 -19.06 -16.98
CA GLY A 306 -12.47 -18.57 -16.85
C GLY A 306 -13.19 -19.17 -15.62
N PRO A 307 -14.45 -18.73 -15.34
CA PRO A 307 -15.24 -19.25 -14.22
C PRO A 307 -15.32 -20.78 -14.29
N GLY A 308 -14.81 -21.46 -13.25
CA GLY A 308 -14.85 -22.92 -13.13
C GLY A 308 -13.57 -23.68 -13.52
N SER A 309 -12.46 -23.02 -13.90
CA SER A 309 -11.18 -23.69 -14.09
C SER A 309 -10.38 -23.67 -12.77
N GLU A 310 -10.15 -24.84 -12.18
CA GLU A 310 -9.14 -25.04 -11.13
C GLU A 310 -7.75 -24.93 -11.80
N ALA A 311 -7.05 -23.80 -11.58
CA ALA A 311 -5.67 -23.65 -11.99
C ALA A 311 -4.77 -24.38 -10.96
N GLY A 312 -4.14 -25.47 -11.36
CA GLY A 312 -3.13 -26.13 -10.54
C GLY A 312 -1.86 -25.25 -10.38
N PRO A 313 -1.04 -25.48 -9.35
CA PRO A 313 0.13 -24.68 -8.98
C PRO A 313 1.19 -24.53 -10.10
N ASP A 314 1.26 -25.46 -11.04
CA ASP A 314 2.24 -25.44 -12.14
C ASP A 314 2.04 -24.32 -13.16
N LYS A 315 0.84 -23.70 -13.23
CA LYS A 315 0.59 -22.58 -14.16
C LYS A 315 1.00 -21.21 -13.59
N ALA A 316 1.02 -21.08 -12.27
CA ALA A 316 1.42 -19.83 -11.61
C ALA A 316 2.93 -19.58 -11.72
N SER A 317 3.77 -20.64 -11.70
CA SER A 317 5.23 -20.52 -11.85
C SER A 317 5.66 -20.05 -13.25
N ASN A 318 4.91 -20.45 -14.32
CA ASN A 318 5.22 -20.02 -15.69
C ASN A 318 4.86 -18.54 -15.94
N ALA A 319 3.87 -17.99 -15.23
CA ALA A 319 3.51 -16.57 -15.34
C ALA A 319 4.57 -15.62 -14.73
N LEU A 320 5.44 -16.14 -13.83
CA LEU A 320 6.57 -15.38 -13.27
C LEU A 320 7.81 -15.38 -14.17
N SER A 321 8.00 -16.43 -15.00
CA SER A 321 9.16 -16.56 -15.89
C SER A 321 9.08 -15.63 -17.12
N ASP A 322 7.88 -15.19 -17.53
CA ASP A 322 7.68 -14.29 -18.67
C ASP A 322 7.75 -12.80 -18.30
N ALA A 323 7.77 -12.46 -17.01
CA ALA A 323 8.10 -11.12 -16.55
C ALA A 323 9.62 -10.96 -16.58
N GLY A 324 10.19 -10.75 -17.77
CA GLY A 324 11.60 -10.42 -17.94
C GLY A 324 11.96 -9.26 -17.04
N GLY A 325 12.70 -9.54 -15.96
CA GLY A 325 13.37 -8.52 -15.18
C GLY A 325 14.22 -7.66 -16.13
N PRO A 326 14.46 -6.38 -15.83
CA PRO A 326 15.37 -5.58 -16.64
C PRO A 326 16.71 -6.32 -16.69
N SER A 327 17.15 -6.62 -17.92
CA SER A 327 18.50 -7.16 -18.17
C SER A 327 19.50 -6.23 -17.50
N LEU A 328 20.26 -6.75 -16.55
CA LEU A 328 21.36 -6.04 -15.88
C LEU A 328 22.59 -5.83 -16.79
N ASP A 329 22.45 -5.99 -18.11
CA ASP A 329 23.51 -5.81 -19.12
C ASP A 329 23.53 -4.41 -19.77
N ALA A 330 22.88 -3.41 -19.21
CA ALA A 330 23.12 -2.02 -19.61
C ALA A 330 24.26 -1.45 -18.74
N GLY A 331 25.47 -1.45 -19.29
CA GLY A 331 26.62 -0.81 -18.66
C GLY A 331 26.39 0.70 -18.47
N PRO A 332 27.16 1.36 -17.58
CA PRO A 332 26.99 2.80 -17.27
C PRO A 332 27.09 3.75 -18.46
N ASP A 333 27.58 3.28 -19.61
CA ASP A 333 27.75 4.08 -20.83
C ASP A 333 26.45 4.28 -21.64
N ASP A 334 25.43 3.43 -21.47
CA ASP A 334 24.17 3.56 -22.21
C ASP A 334 23.23 4.62 -21.66
N ALA A 335 23.35 4.94 -20.37
CA ALA A 335 22.57 6.01 -19.73
C ALA A 335 23.03 7.42 -20.14
N LEU A 336 24.31 7.58 -20.52
CA LEU A 336 24.89 8.85 -20.94
C LEU A 336 24.56 9.21 -22.41
N ASN A 337 24.33 8.22 -23.26
CA ASN A 337 23.97 8.45 -24.66
C ASN A 337 22.53 8.92 -24.86
N ALA A 338 21.61 8.58 -23.96
CA ALA A 338 20.21 9.03 -24.01
C ALA A 338 20.04 10.52 -23.66
N LEU A 339 21.03 11.14 -22.99
CA LEU A 339 21.01 12.58 -22.63
C LEU A 339 21.66 13.48 -23.70
N SER A 340 22.43 12.93 -24.63
CA SER A 340 23.10 13.70 -25.69
C SER A 340 22.16 14.15 -26.80
N ASP A 341 21.02 13.47 -27.02
CA ASP A 341 20.03 13.80 -28.06
C ASP A 341 19.02 14.88 -27.63
N ALA A 342 19.11 15.37 -26.39
CA ALA A 342 18.20 16.38 -25.86
C ALA A 342 18.78 17.83 -25.89
N GLY A 343 19.88 18.08 -26.59
CA GLY A 343 20.35 19.45 -26.91
C GLY A 343 20.85 20.30 -25.74
N GLY A 344 21.36 19.68 -24.67
CA GLY A 344 22.00 20.36 -23.53
C GLY A 344 23.52 20.54 -23.71
N PRO A 345 24.18 21.51 -23.02
CA PRO A 345 25.60 21.78 -23.18
C PRO A 345 26.46 20.59 -22.71
N SER A 346 27.48 20.26 -23.52
CA SER A 346 28.46 19.20 -23.32
C SER A 346 29.16 19.31 -21.96
N LEU A 347 28.96 18.33 -21.09
CA LEU A 347 29.69 18.16 -19.83
C LEU A 347 30.85 17.18 -20.03
N ASN A 348 32.01 17.71 -20.42
CA ASN A 348 33.27 16.98 -20.46
C ASN A 348 34.12 17.36 -19.23
N ALA A 349 33.70 16.96 -18.04
CA ALA A 349 34.52 17.06 -16.82
C ALA A 349 34.08 15.97 -15.84
N GLY A 350 35.05 15.20 -15.33
CA GLY A 350 34.84 14.10 -14.39
C GLY A 350 34.10 14.52 -13.11
N PRO A 351 33.54 13.56 -12.36
CA PRO A 351 32.57 13.80 -11.27
C PRO A 351 33.06 14.76 -10.17
N ASP A 352 34.35 14.84 -9.90
CA ASP A 352 34.92 15.71 -8.86
C ASP A 352 34.93 17.21 -9.20
N LYS A 353 34.70 17.60 -10.48
CA LYS A 353 34.65 19.02 -10.89
C LYS A 353 33.22 19.57 -10.95
N ALA A 354 32.23 18.74 -11.12
CA ALA A 354 30.82 19.17 -11.16
C ALA A 354 30.29 19.55 -9.76
N LEU A 355 30.73 18.87 -8.72
CA LEU A 355 30.33 19.15 -7.34
C LEU A 355 30.91 20.49 -6.83
N ASN A 356 32.15 20.83 -7.21
CA ASN A 356 32.81 22.09 -6.80
C ASN A 356 32.28 23.34 -7.54
N ALA A 357 31.71 23.18 -8.74
CA ALA A 357 31.10 24.30 -9.47
C ALA A 357 29.72 24.68 -8.89
N ALA A 358 28.94 23.70 -8.44
CA ALA A 358 27.63 23.95 -7.82
C ALA A 358 27.71 24.60 -6.44
N LEU A 359 28.84 24.41 -5.72
CA LEU A 359 29.07 25.01 -4.39
C LEU A 359 29.66 26.43 -4.45
N SER A 360 30.23 26.87 -5.58
CA SER A 360 30.81 28.21 -5.74
C SER A 360 29.78 29.27 -6.12
N ASP A 361 28.63 28.90 -6.72
CA ASP A 361 27.58 29.85 -7.11
C ASP A 361 26.57 30.17 -6.00
N ALA A 362 26.60 29.44 -4.86
CA ALA A 362 25.72 29.67 -3.72
C ALA A 362 26.30 30.64 -2.65
N GLY A 363 27.50 31.21 -2.89
CA GLY A 363 28.25 31.98 -1.91
C GLY A 363 28.49 33.47 -2.27
N GLY A 364 27.49 34.20 -2.76
CA GLY A 364 27.67 35.57 -3.15
C GLY A 364 26.49 36.50 -2.91
N SER A 365 26.13 36.81 -1.68
CA SER A 365 25.54 38.12 -1.33
C SER A 365 25.76 38.38 0.16
N GLY A 366 26.74 39.22 0.44
CA GLY A 366 27.07 39.71 1.76
C GLY A 366 26.05 40.71 2.28
N LEU A 367 25.72 40.59 3.55
CA LEU A 367 25.20 41.69 4.35
C LEU A 367 26.09 41.83 5.58
N GLY A 368 26.68 43.00 5.71
CA GLY A 368 27.54 43.42 6.80
C GLY A 368 26.78 43.54 8.10
N ALA A 369 27.44 43.08 9.16
CA ALA A 369 27.03 43.30 10.53
C ALA A 369 27.93 44.31 11.19
N GLY A 370 27.39 45.23 11.95
CA GLY A 370 28.06 45.97 13.01
C GLY A 370 27.52 45.58 14.37
N PRO A 371 28.37 45.63 15.42
CA PRO A 371 28.05 45.07 16.70
C PRO A 371 27.39 46.09 17.65
N ASP A 372 26.74 45.63 18.67
CA ASP A 372 26.68 46.09 20.04
C ASP A 372 25.29 45.96 20.70
N ASP A 373 25.40 45.53 21.95
CA ASP A 373 24.52 45.71 23.10
C ASP A 373 23.63 44.56 23.55
N ALA A 374 24.22 43.78 24.49
CA ALA A 374 23.48 43.19 25.57
C ALA A 374 23.19 44.25 26.65
N PRO A 375 22.10 44.11 27.49
CA PRO A 375 22.33 43.58 28.80
C PRO A 375 21.24 42.68 29.40
N ASN A 376 21.74 41.78 30.27
CA ASN A 376 21.16 41.18 31.48
C ASN A 376 19.86 41.79 32.01
N ALA A 377 18.93 40.93 32.41
CA ALA A 377 18.40 40.87 33.79
C ALA A 377 17.54 39.62 34.03
N LEU A 378 17.92 38.89 35.05
CA LEU A 378 17.21 37.90 35.85
C LEU A 378 16.05 38.51 36.64
N SER A 379 15.16 37.62 37.07
CA SER A 379 14.19 37.63 38.21
C SER A 379 12.74 37.91 37.77
N ASP A 380 11.80 37.03 37.97
CA ASP A 380 11.24 36.27 39.07
C ASP A 380 10.39 35.09 38.54
#